data_bf6417e25f3e8977b1d8d336718f3050
#
_entry.id   bf6417e25f3e8977b1d8d336718f3050
#
_cell.length_a   1.000
_cell.length_b   1.000
_cell.length_c   1.000
_cell.angle_alpha   90.00
_cell.angle_beta   90.00
_cell.angle_gamma   90.00
#
_symmetry.space_group_name_H-M   'P 1'
#
loop_
_entity.id
_entity.type
_entity.pdbx_description
1 polymer ?
#
loop_
_entity_poly.entity_id
_entity_poly.type
_entity_poly.pdbx_seq_one_letter_code
_entity_poly.pdbx_strand_id
1 'polypeptide(L)'
;HSVQKLREEGVYPDILLCRAEREVPEGERAKIALFCNVPMDHVISVTDASTIYEVPLMLHAQHLDEIVCKRLNINCKPADLSQWQEIVRRIRETKGEVTIGMVGKYVDYADSYKSLNEALIHAGIKTEHKVKVNLIDSEEIEKHGCDMLKGLDAILVPGGFGKRGTEGMIKAIEFARVNKIPFLGICLGMQTAVIEFARHVCGLGGANSTEFDLALGGDKPVIPRVAFIR
;
A
#
# COMPACT_ATOMS: atom_id res chain seq x y z
N HIS A 1 -6.35 24.01 24.39
CA HIS A 1 -7.33 24.67 23.50
C HIS A 1 -8.33 23.65 22.92
N SER A 2 -7.89 22.56 22.27
CA SER A 2 -8.81 21.53 21.68
C SER A 2 -9.74 20.91 22.73
N VAL A 3 -9.21 20.50 23.89
CA VAL A 3 -10.02 19.96 24.99
C VAL A 3 -10.99 20.99 25.56
N GLN A 4 -10.59 22.25 25.61
CA GLN A 4 -11.49 23.32 26.06
C GLN A 4 -12.68 23.48 25.12
N LYS A 5 -12.46 23.49 23.81
CA LYS A 5 -13.54 23.52 22.82
C LYS A 5 -14.46 22.30 22.90
N LEU A 6 -13.91 21.11 23.07
CA LEU A 6 -14.71 19.89 23.29
C LEU A 6 -15.63 20.02 24.51
N ARG A 7 -15.11 20.60 25.60
CA ARG A 7 -15.89 20.81 26.82
C ARG A 7 -17.02 21.83 26.64
N GLU A 8 -16.79 22.87 25.86
CA GLU A 8 -17.84 23.84 25.48
C GLU A 8 -19.00 23.18 24.75
N GLU A 9 -18.72 22.13 23.98
CA GLU A 9 -19.72 21.27 23.31
C GLU A 9 -20.28 20.16 24.21
N GLY A 10 -19.92 20.13 25.50
CA GLY A 10 -20.41 19.14 26.46
C GLY A 10 -19.72 17.79 26.40
N VAL A 11 -18.62 17.64 25.65
CA VAL A 11 -17.84 16.40 25.53
C VAL A 11 -16.61 16.47 26.45
N TYR A 12 -16.48 15.46 27.31
CA TYR A 12 -15.36 15.33 28.25
C TYR A 12 -14.48 14.16 27.83
N PRO A 13 -13.22 14.39 27.43
CA PRO A 13 -12.32 13.29 27.09
C PRO A 13 -11.90 12.53 28.34
N ASP A 14 -11.84 11.21 28.24
CA ASP A 14 -11.33 10.32 29.28
C ASP A 14 -9.85 10.07 29.14
N ILE A 15 -9.34 10.10 27.91
CA ILE A 15 -7.95 9.80 27.55
C ILE A 15 -7.49 10.83 26.52
N LEU A 16 -6.24 11.26 26.63
CA LEU A 16 -5.62 12.20 25.70
C LEU A 16 -4.42 11.55 25.02
N LEU A 17 -4.46 11.43 23.70
CA LEU A 17 -3.31 11.04 22.90
C LEU A 17 -2.61 12.31 22.39
N CYS A 18 -1.46 12.59 22.96
CA CYS A 18 -0.67 13.80 22.67
C CYS A 18 0.37 13.46 21.60
N ARG A 19 0.07 13.78 20.33
CA ARG A 19 1.02 13.58 19.24
C ARG A 19 2.06 14.70 19.22
N ALA A 20 3.34 14.32 19.25
CA ALA A 20 4.47 15.22 19.18
C ALA A 20 5.68 14.52 18.54
N GLU A 21 6.64 15.30 18.02
CA GLU A 21 7.90 14.74 17.49
C GLU A 21 8.74 14.06 18.57
N ARG A 22 8.59 14.50 19.81
CA ARG A 22 9.34 13.99 20.97
C ARG A 22 8.37 13.56 22.06
N GLU A 23 8.82 12.67 22.91
CA GLU A 23 8.07 12.26 24.10
C GLU A 23 7.72 13.50 24.95
N VAL A 24 6.46 13.56 25.39
CA VAL A 24 5.97 14.63 26.24
C VAL A 24 6.55 14.45 27.65
N PRO A 25 7.37 15.39 28.15
CA PRO A 25 7.99 15.27 29.47
C PRO A 25 6.96 15.11 30.59
N GLU A 26 7.32 14.41 31.64
CA GLU A 26 6.42 14.11 32.78
C GLU A 26 5.77 15.38 33.37
N GLY A 27 6.56 16.45 33.57
CA GLY A 27 6.04 17.72 34.08
C GLY A 27 5.01 18.37 33.14
N GLU A 28 5.15 18.19 31.86
CA GLU A 28 4.19 18.66 30.85
C GLU A 28 2.93 17.79 30.83
N ARG A 29 3.09 16.50 30.94
CA ARG A 29 1.98 15.54 31.06
C ARG A 29 1.14 15.85 32.31
N ALA A 30 1.77 16.13 33.44
CA ALA A 30 1.09 16.53 34.66
C ALA A 30 0.27 17.85 34.50
N LYS A 31 0.84 18.83 33.80
CA LYS A 31 0.10 20.08 33.49
C LYS A 31 -1.09 19.77 32.56
N ILE A 32 -0.89 19.00 31.50
CA ILE A 32 -1.97 18.62 30.57
C ILE A 32 -3.09 17.90 31.34
N ALA A 33 -2.73 16.93 32.17
CA ALA A 33 -3.68 16.18 33.01
C ALA A 33 -4.50 17.11 33.89
N LEU A 34 -3.86 18.02 34.58
CA LEU A 34 -4.50 19.03 35.46
C LEU A 34 -5.47 19.94 34.71
N PHE A 35 -5.02 20.56 33.62
CA PHE A 35 -5.85 21.49 32.85
C PHE A 35 -6.98 20.80 32.07
N CYS A 36 -6.77 19.55 31.66
CA CYS A 36 -7.76 18.76 30.94
C CYS A 36 -8.66 17.94 31.87
N ASN A 37 -8.39 17.93 33.19
CA ASN A 37 -9.12 17.17 34.20
C ASN A 37 -9.23 15.67 33.85
N VAL A 38 -8.07 15.08 33.50
CA VAL A 38 -7.90 13.64 33.29
C VAL A 38 -6.78 13.14 34.20
N PRO A 39 -6.76 11.85 34.56
CA PRO A 39 -5.63 11.24 35.27
C PRO A 39 -4.32 11.40 34.47
N MET A 40 -3.19 11.49 35.15
CA MET A 40 -1.89 11.67 34.48
C MET A 40 -1.51 10.47 33.60
N ASP A 41 -1.83 9.26 34.03
CA ASP A 41 -1.66 8.02 33.27
C ASP A 41 -2.58 7.91 32.05
N HIS A 42 -3.62 8.74 31.96
CA HIS A 42 -4.48 8.86 30.79
C HIS A 42 -3.96 9.89 29.74
N VAL A 43 -2.83 10.53 29.99
CA VAL A 43 -2.15 11.38 29.01
C VAL A 43 -1.06 10.57 28.32
N ILE A 44 -1.38 10.05 27.16
CA ILE A 44 -0.54 9.16 26.36
C ILE A 44 0.31 9.97 25.40
N SER A 45 1.62 9.78 25.43
CA SER A 45 2.54 10.41 24.50
C SER A 45 2.62 9.56 23.22
N VAL A 46 2.33 10.16 22.08
CA VAL A 46 2.40 9.49 20.77
C VAL A 46 3.43 10.20 19.91
N THR A 47 4.59 9.58 19.78
CA THR A 47 5.69 10.11 18.96
C THR A 47 5.60 9.60 17.53
N ASP A 48 6.40 10.18 16.64
CA ASP A 48 6.54 9.66 15.28
C ASP A 48 7.20 8.27 15.33
N ALA A 49 6.55 7.30 14.69
CA ALA A 49 7.03 5.93 14.58
C ALA A 49 7.71 5.71 13.22
N SER A 50 8.70 4.83 13.14
CA SER A 50 9.36 4.48 11.89
C SER A 50 8.44 3.72 10.93
N THR A 51 7.45 3.06 11.48
CA THR A 51 6.39 2.36 10.76
C THR A 51 5.09 2.36 11.57
N ILE A 52 3.95 2.37 10.88
CA ILE A 52 2.64 2.28 11.53
C ILE A 52 2.47 1.02 12.39
N TYR A 53 3.23 -0.04 12.09
CA TYR A 53 3.19 -1.31 12.82
C TYR A 53 3.83 -1.23 14.23
N GLU A 54 4.59 -0.17 14.53
CA GLU A 54 5.10 0.10 15.89
C GLU A 54 4.06 0.74 16.80
N VAL A 55 3.04 1.39 16.24
CA VAL A 55 2.06 2.17 17.02
C VAL A 55 1.35 1.32 18.07
N PRO A 56 0.85 0.09 17.78
CA PRO A 56 0.24 -0.75 18.82
C PRO A 56 1.17 -1.05 19.99
N LEU A 57 2.46 -1.28 19.72
CA LEU A 57 3.46 -1.55 20.76
C LEU A 57 3.71 -0.31 21.62
N MET A 58 3.79 0.87 20.99
CA MET A 58 3.98 2.16 21.67
C MET A 58 2.80 2.50 22.59
N LEU A 59 1.59 2.23 22.15
CA LEU A 59 0.37 2.50 22.94
C LEU A 59 0.22 1.50 24.10
N HIS A 60 0.50 0.24 23.84
CA HIS A 60 0.49 -0.82 24.88
C HIS A 60 1.55 -0.56 25.97
N ALA A 61 2.74 -0.10 25.60
CA ALA A 61 3.80 0.24 26.55
C ALA A 61 3.39 1.33 27.55
N GLN A 62 2.35 2.11 27.24
CA GLN A 62 1.75 3.12 28.10
C GLN A 62 0.39 2.66 28.68
N HIS A 63 0.09 1.37 28.61
CA HIS A 63 -1.13 0.77 29.16
C HIS A 63 -2.45 1.31 28.61
N LEU A 64 -2.44 1.87 27.39
CA LEU A 64 -3.66 2.44 26.79
C LEU A 64 -4.80 1.45 26.67
N ASP A 65 -4.52 0.23 26.27
CA ASP A 65 -5.49 -0.87 26.14
C ASP A 65 -6.12 -1.24 27.49
N GLU A 66 -5.33 -1.33 28.56
CA GLU A 66 -5.80 -1.59 29.91
C GLU A 66 -6.69 -0.45 30.44
N ILE A 67 -6.26 0.81 30.20
CA ILE A 67 -7.00 2.01 30.57
C ILE A 67 -8.37 2.03 29.88
N VAL A 68 -8.41 1.74 28.57
CA VAL A 68 -9.64 1.67 27.78
C VAL A 68 -10.56 0.57 28.30
N CYS A 69 -10.04 -0.63 28.51
CA CYS A 69 -10.83 -1.74 29.04
C CYS A 69 -11.42 -1.43 30.41
N LYS A 70 -10.62 -0.84 31.31
CA LYS A 70 -11.06 -0.42 32.64
C LYS A 70 -12.15 0.67 32.56
N ARG A 71 -11.97 1.66 31.66
CA ARG A 71 -12.92 2.78 31.53
C ARG A 71 -14.26 2.31 30.98
N LEU A 72 -14.26 1.34 30.09
CA LEU A 72 -15.45 0.76 29.47
C LEU A 72 -16.04 -0.41 30.24
N ASN A 73 -15.45 -0.78 31.41
CA ASN A 73 -15.82 -1.96 32.20
C ASN A 73 -15.80 -3.27 31.38
N ILE A 74 -14.84 -3.37 30.45
CA ILE A 74 -14.62 -4.57 29.64
C ILE A 74 -13.62 -5.48 30.38
N ASN A 75 -14.07 -6.70 30.69
CA ASN A 75 -13.14 -7.69 31.23
C ASN A 75 -12.38 -8.37 30.08
N CYS A 76 -11.14 -7.97 29.87
CA CYS A 76 -10.27 -8.51 28.83
C CYS A 76 -9.04 -9.20 29.44
N LYS A 77 -8.51 -10.17 28.70
CA LYS A 77 -7.22 -10.77 29.03
C LYS A 77 -6.11 -9.79 28.67
N PRO A 78 -4.92 -9.88 29.30
CA PRO A 78 -3.75 -9.14 28.85
C PRO A 78 -3.50 -9.34 27.37
N ALA A 79 -3.16 -8.26 26.67
CA ALA A 79 -2.91 -8.31 25.23
C ALA A 79 -1.64 -9.11 24.92
N ASP A 80 -1.71 -10.02 23.97
CA ASP A 80 -0.54 -10.69 23.39
C ASP A 80 -0.14 -9.98 22.09
N LEU A 81 0.93 -9.21 22.13
CA LEU A 81 1.46 -8.47 20.99
C LEU A 81 2.67 -9.15 20.33
N SER A 82 2.90 -10.43 20.58
CA SER A 82 4.03 -11.19 20.01
C SER A 82 4.07 -11.13 18.48
N GLN A 83 2.91 -11.20 17.83
CA GLN A 83 2.81 -11.08 16.37
C GLN A 83 3.19 -9.66 15.86
N TRP A 84 2.82 -8.61 16.57
CA TRP A 84 3.21 -7.24 16.25
C TRP A 84 4.72 -7.01 16.44
N GLN A 85 5.28 -7.56 17.50
CA GLN A 85 6.73 -7.52 17.73
C GLN A 85 7.50 -8.22 16.61
N GLU A 86 7.02 -9.38 16.17
CA GLU A 86 7.62 -10.11 15.05
C GLU A 86 7.51 -9.36 13.72
N ILE A 87 6.38 -8.70 13.43
CA ILE A 87 6.22 -7.84 12.26
C ILE A 87 7.25 -6.71 12.27
N VAL A 88 7.36 -5.99 13.40
CA VAL A 88 8.32 -4.89 13.54
C VAL A 88 9.76 -5.39 13.41
N ARG A 89 10.09 -6.54 13.99
CA ARG A 89 11.40 -7.17 13.83
C ARG A 89 11.71 -7.42 12.35
N ARG A 90 10.80 -8.04 11.60
CA ARG A 90 10.98 -8.33 10.17
C ARG A 90 11.14 -7.09 9.32
N ILE A 91 10.47 -5.98 9.68
CA ILE A 91 10.64 -4.70 8.99
C ILE A 91 12.05 -4.12 9.21
N ARG A 92 12.58 -4.27 10.43
CA ARG A 92 13.90 -3.74 10.81
C ARG A 92 15.06 -4.63 10.33
N GLU A 93 14.85 -5.95 10.34
CA GLU A 93 15.89 -6.95 10.07
C GLU A 93 15.63 -7.64 8.72
N THR A 94 15.69 -6.88 7.63
CA THR A 94 15.46 -7.41 6.28
C THR A 94 16.69 -8.19 5.79
N LYS A 95 16.46 -9.28 5.04
CA LYS A 95 17.51 -10.12 4.43
C LYS A 95 18.05 -9.55 3.12
N GLY A 96 17.32 -8.64 2.50
CA GLY A 96 17.69 -8.02 1.24
C GLY A 96 16.66 -7.00 0.78
N GLU A 97 16.90 -6.43 -0.41
CA GLU A 97 15.98 -5.49 -1.06
C GLU A 97 15.56 -6.07 -2.42
N VAL A 98 14.30 -5.86 -2.79
CA VAL A 98 13.72 -6.24 -4.09
C VAL A 98 13.11 -4.99 -4.71
N THR A 99 13.47 -4.69 -5.95
CA THR A 99 12.97 -3.56 -6.71
C THR A 99 11.93 -4.01 -7.72
N ILE A 100 10.69 -3.56 -7.55
CA ILE A 100 9.56 -3.88 -8.42
C ILE A 100 9.20 -2.68 -9.28
N GLY A 101 9.21 -2.84 -10.60
CA GLY A 101 8.67 -1.85 -11.53
C GLY A 101 7.17 -1.98 -11.62
N MET A 102 6.43 -0.98 -11.13
CA MET A 102 4.99 -0.92 -11.29
C MET A 102 4.66 -0.05 -12.51
N VAL A 103 4.33 -0.72 -13.62
CA VAL A 103 4.02 -0.05 -14.90
C VAL A 103 2.54 0.25 -14.98
N GLY A 104 2.17 1.50 -14.81
CA GLY A 104 0.78 1.93 -14.68
C GLY A 104 0.42 3.20 -15.46
N LYS A 105 -0.85 3.59 -15.37
CA LYS A 105 -1.41 4.79 -16.02
C LYS A 105 -1.59 5.97 -15.07
N TYR A 106 -1.58 5.73 -13.76
CA TYR A 106 -1.97 6.70 -12.73
C TYR A 106 -0.82 6.98 -11.77
N VAL A 107 0.41 7.00 -12.32
CA VAL A 107 1.64 7.15 -11.52
C VAL A 107 1.77 8.52 -10.86
N ASP A 108 1.14 9.54 -11.44
CA ASP A 108 1.13 10.92 -10.91
C ASP A 108 0.20 11.11 -9.70
N TYR A 109 -0.67 10.14 -9.44
CA TYR A 109 -1.63 10.20 -8.34
C TYR A 109 -1.17 9.29 -7.20
N ALA A 110 -0.60 9.87 -6.15
CA ALA A 110 0.03 9.15 -5.03
C ALA A 110 -0.87 8.07 -4.39
N ASP A 111 -2.19 8.30 -4.36
CA ASP A 111 -3.14 7.38 -3.71
C ASP A 111 -3.69 6.29 -4.64
N SER A 112 -3.48 6.38 -5.97
CA SER A 112 -4.06 5.44 -6.93
C SER A 112 -3.64 3.99 -6.70
N TYR A 113 -2.42 3.77 -6.24
CA TYR A 113 -1.86 2.44 -6.01
C TYR A 113 -1.55 2.16 -4.53
N LYS A 114 -2.12 2.94 -3.60
CA LYS A 114 -1.83 2.83 -2.17
C LYS A 114 -2.07 1.43 -1.61
N SER A 115 -3.24 0.84 -1.87
CA SER A 115 -3.56 -0.51 -1.40
C SER A 115 -2.62 -1.58 -1.98
N LEU A 116 -2.18 -1.39 -3.24
CA LEU A 116 -1.25 -2.30 -3.89
C LEU A 116 0.16 -2.16 -3.31
N ASN A 117 0.60 -0.93 -3.05
CA ASN A 117 1.86 -0.67 -2.37
C ASN A 117 1.87 -1.30 -0.97
N GLU A 118 0.78 -1.15 -0.20
CA GLU A 118 0.66 -1.81 1.12
C GLU A 118 0.71 -3.33 1.00
N ALA A 119 0.05 -3.92 0.00
CA ALA A 119 0.09 -5.35 -0.24
C ALA A 119 1.52 -5.86 -0.55
N LEU A 120 2.30 -5.07 -1.31
CA LEU A 120 3.70 -5.38 -1.60
C LEU A 120 4.58 -5.23 -0.35
N ILE A 121 4.33 -4.23 0.50
CA ILE A 121 5.00 -4.08 1.80
C ILE A 121 4.70 -5.31 2.68
N HIS A 122 3.45 -5.76 2.77
CA HIS A 122 3.08 -6.95 3.53
C HIS A 122 3.77 -8.22 3.00
N ALA A 123 3.88 -8.36 1.67
CA ALA A 123 4.63 -9.47 1.06
C ALA A 123 6.12 -9.40 1.44
N GLY A 124 6.70 -8.20 1.45
CA GLY A 124 8.06 -7.94 1.89
C GLY A 124 8.29 -8.34 3.35
N ILE A 125 7.39 -7.95 4.26
CA ILE A 125 7.42 -8.35 5.67
C ILE A 125 7.37 -9.88 5.80
N LYS A 126 6.49 -10.53 5.04
CA LYS A 126 6.36 -12.00 5.04
C LYS A 126 7.63 -12.70 4.61
N THR A 127 8.32 -12.17 3.60
CA THR A 127 9.54 -12.75 3.01
C THR A 127 10.83 -12.18 3.63
N GLU A 128 10.73 -11.24 4.57
CA GLU A 128 11.85 -10.54 5.21
C GLU A 128 12.72 -9.77 4.18
N HIS A 129 12.10 -9.21 3.15
CA HIS A 129 12.75 -8.37 2.15
C HIS A 129 12.14 -6.98 2.13
N LYS A 130 12.98 -5.97 2.00
CA LYS A 130 12.52 -4.61 1.74
C LYS A 130 12.06 -4.50 0.30
N VAL A 131 10.82 -4.10 0.09
CA VAL A 131 10.29 -3.88 -1.26
C VAL A 131 10.41 -2.40 -1.61
N LYS A 132 11.07 -2.13 -2.74
CA LYS A 132 11.14 -0.82 -3.37
C LYS A 132 10.27 -0.83 -4.61
N VAL A 133 9.28 0.05 -4.67
CA VAL A 133 8.39 0.18 -5.82
C VAL A 133 8.80 1.37 -6.65
N ASN A 134 9.18 1.12 -7.91
CA ASN A 134 9.42 2.15 -8.91
C ASN A 134 8.16 2.30 -9.74
N LEU A 135 7.48 3.44 -9.61
CA LEU A 135 6.32 3.77 -10.44
C LEU A 135 6.82 4.21 -11.81
N ILE A 136 6.31 3.58 -12.86
CA ILE A 136 6.71 3.80 -14.26
C ILE A 136 5.45 4.07 -15.08
N ASP A 137 5.42 5.23 -15.76
CA ASP A 137 4.32 5.54 -16.66
C ASP A 137 4.40 4.67 -17.92
N SER A 138 3.32 3.97 -18.21
CA SER A 138 3.22 3.12 -19.39
C SER A 138 3.32 3.94 -20.69
N GLU A 139 2.90 5.20 -20.73
CA GLU A 139 3.06 6.07 -21.89
C GLU A 139 4.52 6.43 -22.16
N GLU A 140 5.33 6.54 -21.12
CA GLU A 140 6.78 6.75 -21.29
C GLU A 140 7.47 5.54 -21.95
N ILE A 141 6.99 4.32 -21.64
CA ILE A 141 7.46 3.10 -22.33
C ILE A 141 7.01 3.11 -23.81
N GLU A 142 5.82 3.60 -24.12
CA GLU A 142 5.38 3.76 -25.51
C GLU A 142 6.34 4.64 -26.31
N LYS A 143 6.77 5.78 -25.74
CA LYS A 143 7.59 6.81 -26.36
C LYS A 143 9.08 6.47 -26.41
N HIS A 144 9.61 5.95 -25.31
CA HIS A 144 11.05 5.84 -25.07
C HIS A 144 11.56 4.39 -25.01
N GLY A 145 10.66 3.40 -25.04
CA GLY A 145 11.01 1.98 -24.98
C GLY A 145 11.23 1.48 -23.55
N CYS A 146 11.84 0.30 -23.45
CA CYS A 146 11.90 -0.49 -22.21
C CYS A 146 13.18 -0.32 -21.41
N ASP A 147 14.06 0.64 -21.74
CA ASP A 147 15.35 0.80 -21.05
C ASP A 147 15.21 1.07 -19.55
N MET A 148 14.14 1.75 -19.16
CA MET A 148 13.81 2.03 -17.77
C MET A 148 13.40 0.79 -16.95
N LEU A 149 13.17 -0.35 -17.60
CA LEU A 149 12.85 -1.62 -16.96
C LEU A 149 14.09 -2.47 -16.63
N LYS A 150 15.25 -2.05 -17.09
CA LYS A 150 16.51 -2.77 -16.84
C LYS A 150 16.89 -2.72 -15.36
N GLY A 151 17.34 -3.85 -14.83
CA GLY A 151 17.77 -3.97 -13.44
C GLY A 151 16.65 -4.08 -12.41
N LEU A 152 15.40 -4.22 -12.84
CA LEU A 152 14.30 -4.53 -11.96
C LEU A 152 14.28 -6.02 -11.66
N ASP A 153 13.95 -6.37 -10.42
CA ASP A 153 13.79 -7.77 -9.98
C ASP A 153 12.45 -8.37 -10.39
N ALA A 154 11.43 -7.55 -10.53
CA ALA A 154 10.09 -7.95 -11.00
C ALA A 154 9.36 -6.78 -11.66
N ILE A 155 8.37 -7.11 -12.52
CA ILE A 155 7.48 -6.14 -13.16
C ILE A 155 6.03 -6.46 -12.76
N LEU A 156 5.30 -5.43 -12.34
CA LEU A 156 3.90 -5.49 -11.99
C LEU A 156 3.12 -4.51 -12.87
N VAL A 157 2.07 -4.99 -13.52
CA VAL A 157 1.13 -4.14 -14.26
C VAL A 157 -0.21 -4.15 -13.51
N PRO A 158 -0.60 -3.01 -12.92
CA PRO A 158 -1.80 -2.92 -12.09
C PRO A 158 -3.08 -2.84 -12.92
N GLY A 159 -4.20 -2.73 -12.22
CA GLY A 159 -5.51 -2.45 -12.81
C GLY A 159 -5.60 -1.05 -13.42
N GLY A 160 -6.55 -0.89 -14.34
CA GLY A 160 -6.86 0.36 -15.02
C GLY A 160 -7.96 0.18 -16.05
N PHE A 161 -8.31 1.26 -16.76
CA PHE A 161 -9.36 1.25 -17.77
C PHE A 161 -8.95 2.05 -19.01
N GLY A 162 -9.53 1.69 -20.16
CA GLY A 162 -9.39 2.42 -21.42
C GLY A 162 -8.05 2.20 -22.12
N LYS A 163 -7.93 2.77 -23.31
CA LYS A 163 -6.85 2.51 -24.27
C LYS A 163 -5.50 3.17 -23.94
N ARG A 164 -5.51 4.29 -23.21
CA ARG A 164 -4.29 5.07 -22.91
C ARG A 164 -3.22 4.20 -22.26
N GLY A 165 -1.97 4.23 -22.74
CA GLY A 165 -0.83 3.52 -22.17
C GLY A 165 -0.86 1.99 -22.28
N THR A 166 -1.83 1.40 -23.01
CA THR A 166 -1.93 -0.08 -23.10
C THR A 166 -0.82 -0.70 -23.92
N GLU A 167 -0.35 -0.03 -24.96
CA GLU A 167 0.77 -0.54 -25.78
C GLU A 167 2.09 -0.52 -24.99
N GLY A 168 2.29 0.46 -24.11
CA GLY A 168 3.43 0.49 -23.20
C GLY A 168 3.38 -0.65 -22.17
N MET A 169 2.19 -0.96 -21.64
CA MET A 169 2.01 -2.14 -20.79
C MET A 169 2.35 -3.43 -21.54
N ILE A 170 1.88 -3.59 -22.78
CA ILE A 170 2.17 -4.76 -23.62
C ILE A 170 3.68 -4.87 -23.87
N LYS A 171 4.38 -3.78 -24.21
CA LYS A 171 5.84 -3.76 -24.36
C LYS A 171 6.57 -4.15 -23.06
N ALA A 172 6.10 -3.66 -21.91
CA ALA A 172 6.69 -4.02 -20.62
C ALA A 172 6.52 -5.51 -20.30
N ILE A 173 5.38 -6.08 -20.65
CA ILE A 173 5.10 -7.50 -20.48
C ILE A 173 5.96 -8.36 -21.41
N GLU A 174 6.09 -7.97 -22.67
CA GLU A 174 7.00 -8.60 -23.61
C GLU A 174 8.44 -8.57 -23.09
N PHE A 175 8.89 -7.41 -22.60
CA PHE A 175 10.21 -7.26 -22.01
C PHE A 175 10.41 -8.21 -20.82
N ALA A 176 9.44 -8.31 -19.92
CA ALA A 176 9.48 -9.24 -18.78
C ALA A 176 9.59 -10.69 -19.24
N ARG A 177 8.76 -11.11 -20.21
CA ARG A 177 8.75 -12.47 -20.74
C ARG A 177 10.06 -12.83 -21.42
N VAL A 178 10.54 -11.96 -22.33
CA VAL A 178 11.78 -12.21 -23.11
C VAL A 178 13.01 -12.25 -22.20
N ASN A 179 13.09 -11.37 -21.20
CA ASN A 179 14.21 -11.31 -20.27
C ASN A 179 14.04 -12.22 -19.04
N LYS A 180 12.94 -12.99 -18.96
CA LYS A 180 12.63 -13.92 -17.85
C LYS A 180 12.56 -13.22 -16.50
N ILE A 181 12.07 -11.98 -16.48
CA ILE A 181 11.82 -11.22 -15.26
C ILE A 181 10.45 -11.66 -14.70
N PRO A 182 10.32 -11.95 -13.39
CA PRO A 182 9.06 -12.23 -12.75
C PRO A 182 8.01 -11.17 -13.05
N PHE A 183 6.79 -11.59 -13.41
CA PHE A 183 5.71 -10.71 -13.83
C PHE A 183 4.42 -11.00 -13.08
N LEU A 184 3.71 -9.95 -12.69
CA LEU A 184 2.34 -10.01 -12.16
C LEU A 184 1.44 -9.01 -12.88
N GLY A 185 0.39 -9.48 -13.52
CA GLY A 185 -0.66 -8.66 -14.11
C GLY A 185 -1.95 -8.72 -13.32
N ILE A 186 -2.49 -7.57 -12.93
CA ILE A 186 -3.73 -7.46 -12.15
C ILE A 186 -4.79 -6.77 -13.01
N CYS A 187 -5.99 -7.38 -13.15
CA CYS A 187 -7.11 -6.82 -13.89
C CYS A 187 -6.69 -6.45 -15.34
N LEU A 188 -6.54 -5.15 -15.65
CA LEU A 188 -6.03 -4.69 -16.95
C LEU A 188 -4.65 -5.27 -17.29
N GLY A 189 -3.76 -5.40 -16.29
CA GLY A 189 -2.45 -6.00 -16.48
C GLY A 189 -2.52 -7.46 -16.90
N MET A 190 -3.46 -8.23 -16.40
CA MET A 190 -3.74 -9.59 -16.87
C MET A 190 -4.28 -9.59 -18.32
N GLN A 191 -5.20 -8.69 -18.63
CA GLN A 191 -5.78 -8.58 -19.98
C GLN A 191 -4.71 -8.22 -21.02
N THR A 192 -3.85 -7.25 -20.72
CA THR A 192 -2.73 -6.85 -21.60
C THR A 192 -1.69 -7.97 -21.74
N ALA A 193 -1.49 -8.81 -20.71
CA ALA A 193 -0.64 -9.99 -20.82
C ALA A 193 -1.21 -11.06 -21.78
N VAL A 194 -2.52 -11.27 -21.77
CA VAL A 194 -3.18 -12.15 -22.74
C VAL A 194 -3.03 -11.60 -24.16
N ILE A 195 -3.17 -10.29 -24.35
CA ILE A 195 -2.97 -9.65 -25.67
C ILE A 195 -1.51 -9.79 -26.11
N GLU A 196 -0.55 -9.55 -25.24
CA GLU A 196 0.87 -9.73 -25.54
C GLU A 196 1.17 -11.14 -26.00
N PHE A 197 0.72 -12.12 -25.24
CA PHE A 197 0.95 -13.53 -25.56
C PHE A 197 0.29 -13.93 -26.89
N ALA A 198 -0.92 -13.47 -27.13
CA ALA A 198 -1.61 -13.72 -28.39
C ALA A 198 -0.86 -13.14 -29.60
N ARG A 199 -0.36 -11.91 -29.47
CA ARG A 199 0.37 -11.23 -30.55
C ARG A 199 1.73 -11.85 -30.82
N HIS A 200 2.55 -12.03 -29.79
CA HIS A 200 3.98 -12.30 -29.93
C HIS A 200 4.33 -13.78 -29.80
N VAL A 201 3.48 -14.60 -29.17
CA VAL A 201 3.71 -16.03 -29.01
C VAL A 201 2.83 -16.85 -29.95
N CYS A 202 1.53 -16.50 -30.05
CA CYS A 202 0.60 -17.21 -30.91
C CYS A 202 0.56 -16.69 -32.37
N GLY A 203 1.29 -15.62 -32.69
CA GLY A 203 1.34 -15.03 -34.04
C GLY A 203 0.06 -14.30 -34.48
N LEU A 204 -0.83 -13.98 -33.53
CA LEU A 204 -2.08 -13.28 -33.79
C LEU A 204 -1.86 -11.75 -33.75
N GLY A 205 -1.09 -11.18 -34.65
CA GLY A 205 -0.62 -9.78 -34.62
C GLY A 205 -1.72 -8.71 -34.51
N GLY A 206 -2.97 -9.04 -34.86
CA GLY A 206 -4.12 -8.14 -34.69
C GLY A 206 -4.91 -8.33 -33.39
N ALA A 207 -4.46 -9.21 -32.48
CA ALA A 207 -5.18 -9.46 -31.24
C ALA A 207 -5.30 -8.19 -30.38
N ASN A 208 -6.51 -7.91 -29.89
CA ASN A 208 -6.79 -6.75 -29.06
C ASN A 208 -8.03 -6.99 -28.19
N SER A 209 -8.33 -6.10 -27.27
CA SER A 209 -9.56 -6.12 -26.47
C SER A 209 -10.63 -5.20 -27.09
N THR A 210 -11.89 -5.62 -27.02
CA THR A 210 -13.03 -4.76 -27.37
C THR A 210 -13.16 -3.54 -26.46
N GLU A 211 -12.48 -3.51 -25.32
CA GLU A 211 -12.38 -2.32 -24.48
C GLU A 211 -11.56 -1.20 -25.12
N PHE A 212 -10.54 -1.56 -25.91
CA PHE A 212 -9.60 -0.61 -26.49
C PHE A 212 -9.94 -0.24 -27.95
N ASP A 213 -10.69 -1.09 -28.63
CA ASP A 213 -11.07 -0.89 -30.03
C ASP A 213 -12.48 -1.42 -30.27
N LEU A 214 -13.45 -0.52 -30.25
CA LEU A 214 -14.86 -0.80 -30.50
C LEU A 214 -15.14 -1.15 -31.98
N ALA A 215 -14.19 -0.85 -32.88
CA ALA A 215 -14.31 -1.16 -34.33
C ALA A 215 -13.88 -2.60 -34.67
N LEU A 216 -13.55 -3.44 -33.71
CA LEU A 216 -13.22 -4.85 -33.92
C LEU A 216 -14.47 -5.68 -34.19
N GLY A 217 -15.04 -5.50 -35.39
CA GLY A 217 -16.00 -6.39 -36.04
C GLY A 217 -15.38 -6.92 -37.32
N GLY A 218 -15.20 -8.25 -37.46
CA GLY A 218 -14.62 -8.89 -38.63
C GLY A 218 -13.61 -9.99 -38.27
N ASP A 219 -12.79 -10.42 -39.22
CA ASP A 219 -11.86 -11.56 -39.11
C ASP A 219 -10.65 -11.37 -38.14
N LYS A 220 -10.64 -10.32 -37.32
CA LYS A 220 -9.55 -10.10 -36.35
C LYS A 220 -9.84 -10.85 -35.05
N PRO A 221 -8.86 -11.57 -34.49
CA PRO A 221 -9.04 -12.24 -33.23
C PRO A 221 -9.29 -11.22 -32.10
N VAL A 222 -10.46 -11.32 -31.51
CA VAL A 222 -10.88 -10.49 -30.38
C VAL A 222 -10.66 -11.27 -29.10
N ILE A 223 -9.90 -10.71 -28.17
CA ILE A 223 -9.86 -11.20 -26.81
C ILE A 223 -11.06 -10.57 -26.10
N PRO A 224 -12.09 -11.36 -25.77
CA PRO A 224 -13.29 -10.80 -25.15
C PRO A 224 -12.95 -10.15 -23.83
N ARG A 225 -13.69 -9.10 -23.49
CA ARG A 225 -13.67 -8.51 -22.15
C ARG A 225 -13.78 -9.61 -21.11
N VAL A 226 -12.79 -9.73 -20.25
CA VAL A 226 -12.97 -10.55 -19.05
C VAL A 226 -14.02 -9.84 -18.22
N ALA A 227 -15.25 -10.35 -18.26
CA ALA A 227 -16.34 -9.80 -17.48
C ALA A 227 -15.94 -9.88 -16.00
N PHE A 228 -15.98 -8.74 -15.32
CA PHE A 228 -15.85 -8.73 -13.86
C PHE A 228 -17.00 -9.58 -13.30
N ILE A 229 -16.66 -10.70 -12.68
CA ILE A 229 -17.58 -11.39 -11.79
C ILE A 229 -17.73 -10.47 -10.58
N ARG A 230 -18.92 -9.88 -10.45
CA ARG A 230 -19.30 -9.08 -9.28
C ARG A 230 -19.53 -10.01 -8.08
#